data_00671cfea6cdb48d29229ceaef94c5d2
#
_entry.id   00671cfea6cdb48d29229ceaef94c5d2
#
_cell.length_a   1.000
_cell.length_b   1.000
_cell.length_c   1.000
_cell.angle_alpha   90.00
_cell.angle_beta   90.00
_cell.angle_gamma   90.00
#
_symmetry.space_group_name_H-M   'P 1'
#
loop_
_entity.id
_entity.type
_entity.pdbx_description
1 polymer ?
#
loop_
_entity_poly.entity_id
_entity_poly.type
_entity_poly.pdbx_seq_one_letter_code
_entity_poly.pdbx_strand_id
1 'polypeptide(L)'
;MTAFEEILAARAAEAGIPLTAEQIGQFSVYNEMLLDWNTRMNLTALTAPEDVAVKHIIDSLTAYDAARFDGARTLIDVGTGAGLPGIPLAVYAPHLTVTLLDALNKRVRFLTEVTAAMGLQ
;
A
#
# COMPACT_ATOMS: atom_id res chain seq x y z
N MET A 1 -2.01 -19.54 -1.81
CA MET A 1 -1.78 -18.09 -2.10
C MET A 1 -2.28 -17.75 -3.49
N THR A 2 -2.76 -16.54 -3.68
CA THR A 2 -3.13 -16.03 -5.01
C THR A 2 -1.88 -15.73 -5.83
N ALA A 3 -2.06 -15.57 -7.16
CA ALA A 3 -0.95 -15.18 -8.03
C ALA A 3 -0.31 -13.86 -7.59
N PHE A 4 -1.13 -12.88 -7.19
CA PHE A 4 -0.62 -11.61 -6.68
C PHE A 4 0.26 -11.81 -5.45
N GLU A 5 -0.21 -12.61 -4.50
CA GLU A 5 0.52 -12.87 -3.25
C GLU A 5 1.86 -13.56 -3.52
N GLU A 6 1.88 -14.53 -4.42
CA GLU A 6 3.13 -15.23 -4.80
C GLU A 6 4.13 -14.29 -5.46
N ILE A 7 3.66 -13.44 -6.38
CA ILE A 7 4.50 -12.46 -7.05
C ILE A 7 5.04 -11.45 -6.04
N LEU A 8 4.19 -10.93 -5.19
CA LEU A 8 4.60 -9.94 -4.18
C LEU A 8 5.66 -10.52 -3.24
N ALA A 9 5.44 -11.72 -2.72
CA ALA A 9 6.38 -12.37 -1.82
C ALA A 9 7.75 -12.56 -2.48
N ALA A 10 7.77 -13.04 -3.72
CA ALA A 10 9.01 -13.30 -4.45
C ALA A 10 9.75 -12.00 -4.76
N ARG A 11 9.04 -11.00 -5.27
CA ARG A 11 9.65 -9.72 -5.65
C ARG A 11 10.15 -8.93 -4.43
N ALA A 12 9.41 -8.97 -3.33
CA ALA A 12 9.83 -8.31 -2.10
C ALA A 12 11.12 -8.94 -1.55
N ALA A 13 11.20 -10.26 -1.55
CA ALA A 13 12.41 -10.97 -1.11
C ALA A 13 13.61 -10.62 -1.98
N GLU A 14 13.44 -10.58 -3.31
CA GLU A 14 14.49 -10.19 -4.24
C GLU A 14 14.96 -8.75 -4.02
N ALA A 15 14.05 -7.87 -3.62
CA ALA A 15 14.38 -6.47 -3.34
C ALA A 15 15.01 -6.25 -1.95
N GLY A 16 15.19 -7.30 -1.16
CA GLY A 16 15.72 -7.19 0.19
C GLY A 16 14.71 -6.66 1.20
N ILE A 17 13.42 -6.74 0.88
CA ILE A 17 12.32 -6.27 1.74
C ILE A 17 11.38 -7.44 1.98
N PRO A 18 11.80 -8.50 2.70
CA PRO A 18 10.93 -9.65 2.91
C PRO A 18 9.71 -9.27 3.73
N LEU A 19 8.54 -9.75 3.29
CA LEU A 19 7.27 -9.45 3.93
C LEU A 19 6.78 -10.65 4.71
N THR A 20 6.11 -10.39 5.83
CA THR A 20 5.46 -11.44 6.61
C THR A 20 4.17 -11.90 5.93
N ALA A 21 3.66 -13.07 6.32
CA ALA A 21 2.39 -13.57 5.81
C ALA A 21 1.24 -12.60 6.09
N GLU A 22 1.25 -11.96 7.26
CA GLU A 22 0.24 -10.95 7.60
C GLU A 22 0.31 -9.74 6.69
N GLN A 23 1.50 -9.23 6.42
CA GLN A 23 1.68 -8.09 5.51
C GLN A 23 1.24 -8.44 4.09
N ILE A 24 1.59 -9.62 3.60
CA ILE A 24 1.15 -10.09 2.28
C ILE A 24 -0.37 -10.15 2.23
N GLY A 25 -1.01 -10.66 3.28
CA GLY A 25 -2.48 -10.69 3.37
C GLY A 25 -3.10 -9.30 3.33
N GLN A 26 -2.52 -8.34 4.02
CA GLN A 26 -2.99 -6.95 3.98
C GLN A 26 -2.85 -6.36 2.58
N PHE A 27 -1.74 -6.57 1.90
CA PHE A 27 -1.55 -6.10 0.54
C PHE A 27 -2.48 -6.81 -0.45
N SER A 28 -2.84 -8.06 -0.19
CA SER A 28 -3.81 -8.78 -1.02
C SER A 28 -5.19 -8.12 -0.95
N VAL A 29 -5.62 -7.73 0.25
CA VAL A 29 -6.86 -6.98 0.44
C VAL A 29 -6.80 -5.65 -0.32
N TYR A 30 -5.69 -4.93 -0.20
CA TYR A 30 -5.48 -3.68 -0.92
C TYR A 30 -5.62 -3.88 -2.43
N ASN A 31 -4.96 -4.90 -2.97
CA ASN A 31 -5.00 -5.17 -4.40
C ASN A 31 -6.43 -5.45 -4.90
N GLU A 32 -7.16 -6.30 -4.19
CA GLU A 32 -8.53 -6.63 -4.56
C GLU A 32 -9.44 -5.40 -4.55
N MET A 33 -9.35 -4.57 -3.53
CA MET A 33 -10.16 -3.37 -3.43
C MET A 33 -9.74 -2.30 -4.43
N LEU A 34 -8.44 -2.17 -4.69
CA LEU A 34 -7.94 -1.26 -5.70
C LEU A 34 -8.52 -1.59 -7.07
N LEU A 35 -8.51 -2.87 -7.46
CA LEU A 35 -9.04 -3.30 -8.74
C LEU A 35 -10.56 -3.11 -8.81
N ASP A 36 -11.28 -3.39 -7.73
CA ASP A 36 -12.72 -3.21 -7.68
C ASP A 36 -13.10 -1.73 -7.82
N TRP A 37 -12.49 -0.86 -7.02
CA TRP A 37 -12.77 0.57 -7.09
C TRP A 37 -12.33 1.19 -8.41
N ASN A 38 -11.25 0.67 -9.00
CA ASN A 38 -10.73 1.17 -10.27
C ASN A 38 -11.71 0.96 -11.44
N THR A 39 -12.69 0.06 -11.29
CA THR A 39 -13.76 -0.10 -12.29
C THR A 39 -14.73 1.08 -12.31
N ARG A 40 -14.79 1.87 -11.24
CA ARG A 40 -15.73 3.00 -11.08
C ARG A 40 -15.03 4.35 -11.11
N MET A 41 -13.72 4.38 -10.89
CA MET A 41 -12.94 5.61 -10.91
C MET A 41 -11.49 5.27 -11.26
N ASN A 42 -10.78 6.22 -11.84
CA ASN A 42 -9.39 6.00 -12.24
C ASN A 42 -8.45 6.22 -11.05
N LEU A 43 -8.17 5.14 -10.31
CA LEU A 43 -7.17 5.17 -9.23
C LEU A 43 -5.77 4.89 -9.76
N THR A 44 -5.65 3.99 -10.73
CA THR A 44 -4.38 3.60 -11.32
C THR A 44 -4.58 3.06 -12.73
N ALA A 45 -3.57 3.26 -13.58
CA ALA A 45 -3.51 2.61 -14.89
C ALA A 45 -2.87 1.22 -14.82
N LEU A 46 -2.21 0.88 -13.71
CA LEU A 46 -1.49 -0.37 -13.52
C LEU A 46 -2.37 -1.36 -12.76
N THR A 47 -2.83 -2.41 -13.45
CA THR A 47 -3.77 -3.38 -12.88
C THR A 47 -3.27 -4.81 -12.90
N ALA A 48 -2.23 -5.12 -13.68
CA ALA A 48 -1.65 -6.47 -13.69
C ALA A 48 -1.01 -6.78 -12.33
N PRO A 49 -1.13 -8.02 -11.82
CA PRO A 49 -0.60 -8.38 -10.51
C PRO A 49 0.87 -7.99 -10.29
N GLU A 50 1.73 -8.21 -11.28
CA GLU A 50 3.14 -7.86 -11.17
C GLU A 50 3.34 -6.34 -11.11
N ASP A 51 2.59 -5.57 -11.88
CA ASP A 51 2.70 -4.12 -11.87
C ASP A 51 2.27 -3.54 -10.51
N VAL A 52 1.17 -4.03 -9.95
CA VAL A 52 0.72 -3.59 -8.63
C VAL A 52 1.75 -3.97 -7.56
N ALA A 53 2.24 -5.21 -7.60
CA ALA A 53 3.22 -5.68 -6.61
C ALA A 53 4.51 -4.86 -6.68
N VAL A 54 5.07 -4.66 -7.87
CA VAL A 54 6.37 -4.04 -8.04
C VAL A 54 6.28 -2.52 -8.08
N LYS A 55 5.45 -1.96 -8.97
CA LYS A 55 5.44 -0.53 -9.24
C LYS A 55 4.64 0.27 -8.21
N HIS A 56 3.69 -0.38 -7.52
CA HIS A 56 2.93 0.28 -6.45
C HIS A 56 3.47 -0.06 -5.07
N ILE A 57 3.52 -1.34 -4.72
CA ILE A 57 3.82 -1.73 -3.35
C ILE A 57 5.32 -1.68 -3.07
N ILE A 58 6.12 -2.44 -3.81
CA ILE A 58 7.56 -2.50 -3.54
C ILE A 58 8.22 -1.15 -3.77
N ASP A 59 7.86 -0.46 -4.84
CA ASP A 59 8.39 0.88 -5.10
C ASP A 59 8.09 1.83 -3.95
N SER A 60 6.87 1.78 -3.39
CA SER A 60 6.51 2.57 -2.21
C SER A 60 7.37 2.21 -1.00
N LEU A 61 7.64 0.93 -0.79
CA LEU A 61 8.46 0.47 0.34
C LEU A 61 9.92 0.91 0.22
N THR A 62 10.41 1.15 -0.99
CA THR A 62 11.77 1.68 -1.17
C THR A 62 11.90 3.12 -0.66
N ALA A 63 10.79 3.81 -0.44
CA ALA A 63 10.80 5.14 0.17
C ALA A 63 11.12 5.10 1.66
N TYR A 64 11.07 3.92 2.30
CA TYR A 64 11.39 3.79 3.72
C TYR A 64 12.88 4.08 3.96
N ASP A 65 13.12 5.02 4.83
CA ASP A 65 14.47 5.40 5.25
C ASP A 65 14.58 5.17 6.75
N ALA A 66 15.30 4.11 7.14
CA ALA A 66 15.41 3.72 8.53
C ALA A 66 15.99 4.84 9.41
N ALA A 67 16.94 5.63 8.89
CA ALA A 67 17.55 6.71 9.64
C ALA A 67 16.52 7.80 10.04
N ARG A 68 15.49 8.01 9.21
CA ARG A 68 14.45 9.01 9.47
C ARG A 68 13.20 8.40 10.06
N PHE A 69 12.81 7.22 9.58
CA PHE A 69 11.50 6.62 9.85
C PHE A 69 11.47 5.80 11.13
N ASP A 70 12.56 5.16 11.51
CA ASP A 70 12.58 4.30 12.71
C ASP A 70 12.27 5.08 13.98
N GLY A 71 12.73 6.32 14.06
CA GLY A 71 12.46 7.20 15.21
C GLY A 71 11.23 8.08 15.04
N ALA A 72 10.57 8.07 13.89
CA ALA A 72 9.40 8.89 13.64
C ALA A 72 8.16 8.26 14.26
N ARG A 73 7.17 9.09 14.62
CA ARG A 73 5.88 8.64 15.14
C ARG A 73 4.76 8.86 14.13
N THR A 74 4.88 9.88 13.30
CA THR A 74 3.84 10.27 12.34
C THR A 74 4.41 10.45 10.96
N LEU A 75 3.59 10.13 9.98
CA LEU A 75 3.88 10.35 8.56
C LEU A 75 2.62 10.92 7.92
N ILE A 76 2.78 11.97 7.13
CA ILE A 76 1.67 12.55 6.38
C ILE A 76 1.98 12.41 4.88
N ASP A 77 1.07 11.77 4.16
CA ASP A 77 1.17 11.58 2.71
C ASP A 77 0.18 12.52 2.03
N VAL A 78 0.68 13.61 1.47
CA VAL A 78 -0.15 14.65 0.85
C VAL A 78 -0.33 14.34 -0.63
N GLY A 79 -1.59 14.36 -1.10
CA GLY A 79 -1.89 14.01 -2.48
C GLY A 79 -1.71 12.52 -2.72
N THR A 80 -2.15 11.70 -1.80
CA THR A 80 -1.84 10.27 -1.77
C THR A 80 -2.45 9.47 -2.93
N GLY A 81 -3.52 9.95 -3.54
CA GLY A 81 -4.19 9.26 -4.65
C GLY A 81 -4.74 7.90 -4.24
N ALA A 82 -4.18 6.85 -4.78
CA ALA A 82 -4.56 5.47 -4.45
C ALA A 82 -3.98 5.00 -3.10
N GLY A 83 -3.41 5.90 -2.31
CA GLY A 83 -2.83 5.57 -1.01
C GLY A 83 -1.33 5.24 -1.07
N LEU A 84 -0.64 5.75 -2.06
CA LEU A 84 0.77 5.43 -2.30
C LEU A 84 1.63 6.68 -2.14
N PRO A 85 2.73 6.59 -1.42
CA PRO A 85 3.30 5.43 -0.74
C PRO A 85 2.75 5.19 0.67
N GLY A 86 1.80 5.97 1.16
CA GLY A 86 1.37 5.96 2.56
C GLY A 86 0.85 4.62 3.06
N ILE A 87 -0.03 3.94 2.30
CA ILE A 87 -0.59 2.66 2.74
C ILE A 87 0.48 1.57 2.84
N PRO A 88 1.34 1.34 1.83
CA PRO A 88 2.42 0.38 1.99
C PRO A 88 3.34 0.69 3.17
N LEU A 89 3.65 1.96 3.42
CA LEU A 89 4.49 2.34 4.55
C LEU A 89 3.79 2.08 5.89
N ALA A 90 2.47 2.27 5.98
CA ALA A 90 1.71 1.95 7.20
C ALA A 90 1.74 0.46 7.50
N VAL A 91 1.69 -0.39 6.48
CA VAL A 91 1.77 -1.84 6.66
C VAL A 91 3.18 -2.25 7.10
N TYR A 92 4.19 -1.70 6.44
CA TYR A 92 5.58 -2.07 6.67
C TYR A 92 6.14 -1.54 7.99
N ALA A 93 5.70 -0.35 8.39
CA ALA A 93 6.18 0.34 9.59
C ALA A 93 5.01 0.62 10.55
N PRO A 94 4.51 -0.42 11.27
CA PRO A 94 3.32 -0.26 12.11
C PRO A 94 3.51 0.68 13.31
N HIS A 95 4.74 1.08 13.61
CA HIS A 95 5.00 2.09 14.64
C HIS A 95 4.59 3.50 14.19
N LEU A 96 4.38 3.71 12.89
CA LEU A 96 3.98 5.02 12.37
C LEU A 96 2.47 5.19 12.42
N THR A 97 2.03 6.38 12.82
CA THR A 97 0.66 6.84 12.58
C THR A 97 0.68 7.58 11.25
N VAL A 98 0.07 6.98 10.22
CA VAL A 98 0.09 7.52 8.86
C VAL A 98 -1.23 8.25 8.60
N THR A 99 -1.14 9.49 8.12
CA THR A 99 -2.29 10.27 7.68
C THR A 99 -2.23 10.41 6.17
N LEU A 100 -3.31 10.03 5.49
CA LEU A 100 -3.44 10.11 4.05
C LEU A 100 -4.33 11.30 3.71
N LEU A 101 -3.82 12.22 2.90
CA LEU A 101 -4.57 13.42 2.49
C LEU A 101 -4.77 13.41 0.97
N ASP A 102 -6.00 13.66 0.54
CA ASP A 102 -6.32 13.85 -0.87
C ASP A 102 -7.48 14.83 -1.01
N ALA A 103 -7.47 15.62 -2.08
CA ALA A 103 -8.49 16.63 -2.32
C ALA A 103 -9.79 16.07 -2.88
N LEU A 104 -9.78 14.87 -3.46
CA LEU A 104 -10.95 14.27 -4.10
C LEU A 104 -11.71 13.36 -3.14
N ASN A 105 -12.98 13.68 -2.88
CA ASN A 105 -13.84 12.90 -1.98
C ASN A 105 -13.95 11.44 -2.38
N LYS A 106 -13.96 11.13 -3.68
CA LYS A 106 -14.02 9.75 -4.15
C LYS A 106 -12.80 8.95 -3.71
N ARG A 107 -11.62 9.55 -3.77
CA ARG A 107 -10.40 8.91 -3.29
C ARG A 107 -10.41 8.74 -1.78
N VAL A 108 -10.88 9.74 -1.05
CA VAL A 108 -11.01 9.66 0.40
C VAL A 108 -11.93 8.50 0.81
N ARG A 109 -13.03 8.28 0.08
CA ARG A 109 -13.91 7.14 0.34
C ARG A 109 -13.19 5.81 0.14
N PHE A 110 -12.46 5.66 -0.96
CA PHE A 110 -11.66 4.47 -1.21
C PHE A 110 -10.65 4.25 -0.08
N LEU A 111 -9.91 5.28 0.28
CA LEU A 111 -8.89 5.20 1.33
C LEU A 111 -9.49 4.80 2.67
N THR A 112 -10.65 5.35 3.02
CA THR A 112 -11.35 5.03 4.26
C THR A 112 -11.75 3.55 4.30
N GLU A 113 -12.34 3.05 3.21
CA GLU A 113 -12.80 1.67 3.17
C GLU A 113 -11.66 0.67 3.08
N VAL A 114 -10.64 0.96 2.28
CA VAL A 114 -9.51 0.02 2.13
C VAL A 114 -8.68 -0.07 3.40
N THR A 115 -8.42 1.04 4.07
CA THR A 115 -7.64 1.00 5.32
C THR A 115 -8.38 0.27 6.42
N ALA A 116 -9.70 0.43 6.50
CA ALA A 116 -10.51 -0.33 7.45
C ALA A 116 -10.47 -1.82 7.14
N ALA A 117 -10.62 -2.20 5.88
CA ALA A 117 -10.58 -3.61 5.46
C ALA A 117 -9.22 -4.26 5.70
N MET A 118 -8.13 -3.49 5.59
CA MET A 118 -6.77 -3.97 5.87
C MET A 118 -6.46 -4.06 7.37
N GLY A 119 -7.34 -3.52 8.22
CA GLY A 119 -7.08 -3.46 9.66
C GLY A 119 -6.10 -2.34 10.04
N LEU A 120 -5.93 -1.34 9.21
CA LEU A 120 -5.13 -0.16 9.52
C LEU A 120 -5.98 0.89 10.23
N GLN A 121 -5.36 1.66 11.09
CA GLN A 121 -6.04 2.71 11.83
C GLN A 121 -5.82 4.09 11.23
#